data_19c81ef719f4ffddc4828788d8382813
#
_entry.id   19c81ef719f4ffddc4828788d8382813
#
_cell.length_a   1.000
_cell.length_b   1.000
_cell.length_c   1.000
_cell.angle_alpha   90.00
_cell.angle_beta   90.00
_cell.angle_gamma   90.00
#
_symmetry.space_group_name_H-M   'P 1'
#
loop_
_entity.id
_entity.type
_entity.pdbx_description
1 polymer ?
#
loop_
_entity_poly.entity_id
_entity_poly.type
_entity_poly.pdbx_seq_one_letter_code
_entity_poly.pdbx_strand_id
1 'polypeptide(L)'
;MSKKIRKPIKKEKDFSGKILKILSQNANKPFNYKQIGAKLELDDTKSRNQIIKDLKILAAQKKIIETEPGKYLIKAVSQDYYEGTIDMTSRKTAYFICDEFEEDVFIPTNNLNRALDKDKVKVYVYNRRKGKRPEGEVIEVIERDKTEFVGVIDMQPNFAFVSTANPKMYTDIFIPKDKIGEAE
;
A
#
# COMPACT_ATOMS: atom_id res chain seq x y z
N MET A 1 54.36 -29.83 6.51
CA MET A 1 53.37 -28.80 6.04
C MET A 1 51.98 -29.16 6.56
N SER A 2 51.56 -28.54 7.67
CA SER A 2 50.25 -28.83 8.31
C SER A 2 49.13 -28.03 7.64
N LYS A 3 48.20 -28.73 6.99
CA LYS A 3 46.96 -28.15 6.47
C LYS A 3 46.04 -27.74 7.63
N LYS A 4 45.89 -26.44 7.89
CA LYS A 4 44.85 -25.90 8.76
C LYS A 4 43.46 -26.17 8.15
N ILE A 5 42.72 -27.11 8.72
CA ILE A 5 41.29 -27.36 8.41
C ILE A 5 40.48 -26.14 8.87
N ARG A 6 39.96 -25.36 7.94
CA ARG A 6 39.00 -24.29 8.23
C ARG A 6 37.69 -24.92 8.70
N LYS A 7 37.32 -24.71 9.97
CA LYS A 7 36.00 -25.09 10.51
C LYS A 7 34.92 -24.41 9.68
N PRO A 8 33.80 -25.11 9.34
CA PRO A 8 32.69 -24.50 8.62
C PRO A 8 32.08 -23.41 9.49
N ILE A 9 31.88 -22.23 8.89
CA ILE A 9 31.18 -21.09 9.53
C ILE A 9 29.73 -21.53 9.74
N LYS A 10 29.32 -21.78 11.00
CA LYS A 10 27.92 -22.00 11.33
C LYS A 10 27.13 -20.76 10.90
N LYS A 11 26.20 -20.91 9.94
CA LYS A 11 25.24 -19.86 9.61
C LYS A 11 24.54 -19.43 10.89
N GLU A 12 24.75 -18.20 11.33
CA GLU A 12 23.96 -17.61 12.42
C GLU A 12 22.49 -17.62 12.01
N LYS A 13 21.61 -17.99 12.94
CA LYS A 13 20.16 -18.01 12.69
C LYS A 13 19.70 -16.56 12.50
N ASP A 14 19.14 -16.22 11.35
CA ASP A 14 18.54 -14.92 11.07
C ASP A 14 17.05 -14.94 11.43
N PHE A 15 16.64 -14.09 12.35
CA PHE A 15 15.24 -13.94 12.79
C PHE A 15 14.56 -12.69 12.21
N SER A 16 15.23 -11.90 11.38
CA SER A 16 14.74 -10.60 10.87
C SER A 16 13.35 -10.69 10.25
N GLY A 17 13.09 -11.69 9.41
CA GLY A 17 11.77 -11.88 8.80
C GLY A 17 10.66 -12.21 9.80
N LYS A 18 10.96 -13.01 10.82
CA LYS A 18 10.01 -13.35 11.88
C LYS A 18 9.73 -12.16 12.80
N ILE A 19 10.75 -11.38 13.13
CA ILE A 19 10.64 -10.15 13.90
C ILE A 19 9.73 -9.15 13.18
N LEU A 20 9.96 -8.89 11.90
CA LEU A 20 9.12 -8.00 11.10
C LEU A 20 7.67 -8.47 11.06
N LYS A 21 7.42 -9.78 10.93
CA LYS A 21 6.06 -10.34 10.97
C LYS A 21 5.36 -10.09 12.30
N ILE A 22 6.05 -10.28 13.43
CA ILE A 22 5.48 -10.02 14.76
C ILE A 22 5.14 -8.53 14.92
N LEU A 23 6.05 -7.64 14.52
CA LEU A 23 5.86 -6.20 14.63
C LEU A 23 4.75 -5.69 13.70
N SER A 24 4.65 -6.21 12.47
CA SER A 24 3.60 -5.82 11.52
C SER A 24 2.19 -6.24 11.98
N GLN A 25 2.07 -7.41 12.61
CA GLN A 25 0.80 -7.87 13.19
C GLN A 25 0.36 -7.03 14.40
N ASN A 26 1.24 -6.20 14.96
CA ASN A 26 1.01 -5.38 16.15
C ASN A 26 1.55 -3.96 15.92
N ALA A 27 1.18 -3.34 14.80
CA ALA A 27 1.80 -2.11 14.30
C ALA A 27 1.83 -0.94 15.28
N ASN A 28 0.88 -0.87 16.22
CA ASN A 28 0.76 0.22 17.20
C ASN A 28 1.33 -0.14 18.59
N LYS A 29 1.95 -1.33 18.75
CA LYS A 29 2.46 -1.78 20.05
C LYS A 29 3.96 -2.01 19.99
N PRO A 30 4.78 -1.30 20.79
CA PRO A 30 6.22 -1.55 20.83
C PRO A 30 6.53 -2.86 21.56
N PHE A 31 7.54 -3.57 21.07
CA PHE A 31 8.02 -4.84 21.65
C PHE A 31 9.51 -4.75 22.00
N ASN A 32 9.86 -5.35 23.13
CA ASN A 32 11.26 -5.59 23.49
C ASN A 32 11.72 -6.99 23.05
N TYR A 33 13.03 -7.26 23.12
CA TYR A 33 13.61 -8.53 22.70
C TYR A 33 13.07 -9.75 23.48
N LYS A 34 12.67 -9.57 24.76
CA LYS A 34 12.08 -10.64 25.59
C LYS A 34 10.68 -11.01 25.09
N GLN A 35 9.86 -10.02 24.80
CA GLN A 35 8.50 -10.21 24.25
C GLN A 35 8.54 -10.85 22.86
N ILE A 36 9.51 -10.45 22.02
CA ILE A 36 9.74 -11.07 20.70
C ILE A 36 10.20 -12.52 20.87
N GLY A 37 11.15 -12.77 21.78
CA GLY A 37 11.63 -14.11 22.08
C GLY A 37 10.50 -15.04 22.55
N ALA A 38 9.64 -14.57 23.45
CA ALA A 38 8.47 -15.31 23.90
C ALA A 38 7.50 -15.67 22.77
N LYS A 39 7.23 -14.72 21.84
CA LYS A 39 6.38 -14.97 20.67
C LYS A 39 7.02 -15.92 19.65
N LEU A 40 8.34 -16.05 19.65
CA LEU A 40 9.09 -16.97 18.80
C LEU A 40 9.37 -18.32 19.50
N GLU A 41 8.94 -18.48 20.75
CA GLU A 41 9.22 -19.65 21.60
C GLU A 41 10.73 -19.92 21.74
N LEU A 42 11.52 -18.85 21.90
CA LEU A 42 12.97 -18.86 22.00
C LEU A 42 13.42 -18.31 23.36
N ASP A 43 13.84 -19.22 24.25
CA ASP A 43 14.23 -18.86 25.63
C ASP A 43 15.75 -18.93 25.88
N ASP A 44 16.51 -19.48 24.96
CA ASP A 44 17.96 -19.64 25.13
C ASP A 44 18.70 -18.31 24.93
N THR A 45 19.81 -18.14 25.64
CA THR A 45 20.64 -16.94 25.64
C THR A 45 21.20 -16.61 24.24
N LYS A 46 21.50 -17.63 23.43
CA LYS A 46 22.05 -17.42 22.06
C LYS A 46 21.01 -16.81 21.14
N SER A 47 19.77 -17.35 21.17
CA SER A 47 18.66 -16.82 20.38
C SER A 47 18.28 -15.40 20.82
N ARG A 48 18.28 -15.11 22.13
CA ARG A 48 18.04 -13.74 22.65
C ARG A 48 19.09 -12.75 22.16
N ASN A 49 20.38 -13.11 22.19
CA ASN A 49 21.45 -12.27 21.68
C ASN A 49 21.32 -12.06 20.17
N GLN A 50 20.89 -13.07 19.41
CA GLN A 50 20.66 -12.95 17.98
C GLN A 50 19.47 -12.01 17.68
N ILE A 51 18.37 -12.14 18.41
CA ILE A 51 17.22 -11.21 18.28
C ILE A 51 17.66 -9.77 18.51
N ILE A 52 18.51 -9.50 19.53
CA ILE A 52 19.02 -8.14 19.80
C ILE A 52 19.88 -7.63 18.63
N LYS A 53 20.73 -8.47 18.05
CA LYS A 53 21.53 -8.11 16.86
C LYS A 53 20.63 -7.78 15.67
N ASP A 54 19.65 -8.64 15.39
CA ASP A 54 18.73 -8.49 14.26
C ASP A 54 17.87 -7.24 14.41
N LEU A 55 17.41 -6.91 15.63
CA LEU A 55 16.69 -5.65 15.92
C LEU A 55 17.54 -4.41 15.62
N LYS A 56 18.83 -4.42 16.01
CA LYS A 56 19.75 -3.32 15.69
C LYS A 56 19.97 -3.17 14.18
N ILE A 57 20.11 -4.28 13.46
CA ILE A 57 20.27 -4.30 12.00
C ILE A 57 18.99 -3.75 11.33
N LEU A 58 17.80 -4.21 11.75
CA LEU A 58 16.53 -3.73 11.21
C LEU A 58 16.30 -2.23 11.50
N ALA A 59 16.73 -1.75 12.66
CA ALA A 59 16.67 -0.33 13.00
C ALA A 59 17.64 0.51 12.14
N ALA A 60 18.87 0.02 11.93
CA ALA A 60 19.83 0.65 11.02
C ALA A 60 19.34 0.68 9.57
N GLN A 61 18.59 -0.34 9.14
CA GLN A 61 17.91 -0.39 7.84
C GLN A 61 16.62 0.46 7.78
N LYS A 62 16.28 1.18 8.84
CA LYS A 62 15.06 2.01 8.96
C LYS A 62 13.75 1.23 8.76
N LYS A 63 13.75 -0.09 8.95
CA LYS A 63 12.55 -0.94 8.87
C LYS A 63 11.73 -0.94 10.15
N ILE A 64 12.39 -0.68 11.28
CA ILE A 64 11.77 -0.53 12.59
C ILE A 64 12.33 0.74 13.25
N ILE A 65 11.58 1.28 14.22
CA ILE A 65 12.00 2.42 15.04
C ILE A 65 12.09 2.00 16.49
N GLU A 66 13.12 2.48 17.17
CA GLU A 66 13.25 2.37 18.62
C GLU A 66 12.50 3.54 19.24
N THR A 67 11.37 3.25 19.92
CA THR A 67 10.52 4.28 20.54
C THR A 67 10.95 4.63 21.97
N GLU A 68 11.52 3.65 22.65
CA GLU A 68 12.13 3.76 23.98
C GLU A 68 13.33 2.81 24.00
N PRO A 69 14.32 3.01 24.90
CA PRO A 69 15.48 2.14 24.97
C PRO A 69 15.10 0.64 25.01
N GLY A 70 15.50 -0.09 23.96
CA GLY A 70 15.23 -1.52 23.83
C GLY A 70 13.80 -1.91 23.44
N LYS A 71 12.90 -0.94 23.15
CA LYS A 71 11.56 -1.19 22.62
C LYS A 71 11.44 -0.74 21.17
N TYR A 72 11.02 -1.65 20.33
CA TYR A 72 10.94 -1.46 18.89
C TYR A 72 9.50 -1.56 18.39
N LEU A 73 9.15 -0.66 17.53
CA LEU A 73 7.91 -0.66 16.76
C LEU A 73 8.28 -0.92 15.30
N ILE A 74 7.42 -1.60 14.55
CA ILE A 74 7.59 -1.55 13.11
C ILE A 74 7.57 -0.08 12.73
N LYS A 75 8.60 0.41 12.01
CA LYS A 75 8.39 1.66 11.32
C LYS A 75 7.12 1.39 10.53
N ALA A 76 6.00 1.99 10.95
CA ALA A 76 4.85 2.05 10.05
C ALA A 76 5.49 2.41 8.73
N VAL A 77 5.42 1.51 7.74
CA VAL A 77 5.71 1.88 6.36
C VAL A 77 4.98 3.18 6.27
N SER A 78 5.71 4.28 6.14
CA SER A 78 5.08 5.55 5.87
C SER A 78 4.07 5.12 4.83
N GLN A 79 2.79 5.21 5.16
CA GLN A 79 1.80 4.95 4.13
C GLN A 79 2.17 6.04 3.17
N ASP A 80 3.01 5.67 2.19
CA ASP A 80 3.53 6.61 1.24
C ASP A 80 2.33 6.89 0.35
N TYR A 81 1.53 7.86 0.84
CA TYR A 81 0.50 8.46 0.05
C TYR A 81 1.19 9.44 -0.87
N TYR A 82 0.91 9.27 -2.12
CA TYR A 82 1.42 10.13 -3.17
C TYR A 82 0.27 10.92 -3.76
N GLU A 83 0.52 12.16 -4.10
CA GLU A 83 -0.42 12.99 -4.85
C GLU A 83 -0.03 12.99 -6.32
N GLY A 84 -1.02 12.85 -7.17
CA GLY A 84 -0.81 12.82 -8.62
C GLY A 84 -2.14 12.74 -9.37
N THR A 85 -2.10 12.30 -10.61
CA THR A 85 -3.23 12.34 -11.52
C THR A 85 -3.60 10.94 -12.00
N ILE A 86 -4.90 10.66 -12.15
CA ILE A 86 -5.39 9.45 -12.81
C ILE A 86 -5.40 9.63 -14.32
N ASP A 87 -4.77 8.70 -15.04
CA ASP A 87 -4.92 8.55 -16.48
C ASP A 87 -5.69 7.27 -16.79
N MET A 88 -6.84 7.44 -17.44
CA MET A 88 -7.68 6.34 -17.89
C MET A 88 -7.44 6.04 -19.35
N THR A 89 -7.23 4.78 -19.67
CA THR A 89 -7.19 4.32 -21.07
C THR A 89 -8.60 4.13 -21.63
N SER A 90 -8.73 4.10 -22.96
CA SER A 90 -9.99 3.76 -23.64
C SER A 90 -10.50 2.34 -23.32
N ARG A 91 -9.63 1.45 -22.79
CA ARG A 91 -9.99 0.11 -22.31
C ARG A 91 -10.42 0.09 -20.84
N LYS A 92 -10.69 1.28 -20.26
CA LYS A 92 -11.10 1.45 -18.86
C LYS A 92 -10.06 0.97 -17.83
N THR A 93 -8.79 0.97 -18.22
CA THR A 93 -7.67 0.68 -17.32
C THR A 93 -7.14 1.99 -16.76
N ALA A 94 -6.90 2.07 -15.46
CA ALA A 94 -6.42 3.26 -14.78
C ALA A 94 -4.95 3.14 -14.37
N TYR A 95 -4.24 4.24 -14.52
CA TYR A 95 -2.89 4.45 -14.06
C TYR A 95 -2.81 5.73 -13.24
N PHE A 96 -2.03 5.67 -12.17
CA PHE A 96 -1.69 6.85 -11.39
C PHE A 96 -0.32 7.34 -11.82
N ILE A 97 -0.26 8.61 -12.20
CA ILE A 97 0.93 9.30 -12.68
C ILE A 97 1.41 10.26 -11.58
N CYS A 98 2.68 10.14 -11.22
CA CYS A 98 3.31 10.93 -10.18
C CYS A 98 4.82 10.97 -10.43
N ASP A 99 5.46 12.12 -10.22
CA ASP A 99 6.88 12.34 -10.51
C ASP A 99 7.84 11.50 -9.63
N GLU A 100 7.34 10.97 -8.50
CA GLU A 100 8.14 10.11 -7.61
C GLU A 100 8.34 8.69 -8.13
N PHE A 101 7.68 8.30 -9.22
CA PHE A 101 7.78 6.97 -9.81
C PHE A 101 8.30 7.03 -11.25
N GLU A 102 9.24 6.13 -11.57
CA GLU A 102 9.72 5.95 -12.95
C GLU A 102 8.68 5.24 -13.85
N GLU A 103 7.78 4.46 -13.25
CA GLU A 103 6.73 3.70 -13.92
C GLU A 103 5.38 4.07 -13.36
N ASP A 104 4.37 4.22 -14.22
CA ASP A 104 2.99 4.48 -13.82
C ASP A 104 2.46 3.36 -12.90
N VAL A 105 1.77 3.76 -11.83
CA VAL A 105 1.19 2.83 -10.86
C VAL A 105 -0.16 2.35 -11.36
N PHE A 106 -0.34 1.05 -11.53
CA PHE A 106 -1.61 0.47 -11.94
C PHE A 106 -2.64 0.57 -10.81
N ILE A 107 -3.84 1.07 -11.12
CA ILE A 107 -4.97 1.13 -10.19
C ILE A 107 -6.08 0.22 -10.69
N PRO A 108 -6.35 -0.91 -10.02
CA PRO A 108 -7.51 -1.74 -10.33
C PRO A 108 -8.82 -0.93 -10.24
N THR A 109 -9.78 -1.21 -11.08
CA THR A 109 -11.06 -0.46 -11.13
C THR A 109 -11.77 -0.41 -9.77
N ASN A 110 -11.70 -1.49 -9.00
CA ASN A 110 -12.29 -1.56 -7.64
C ASN A 110 -11.56 -0.65 -6.63
N ASN A 111 -10.34 -0.21 -6.95
CA ASN A 111 -9.50 0.63 -6.10
C ASN A 111 -9.50 2.11 -6.52
N LEU A 112 -10.33 2.48 -7.50
CA LEU A 112 -10.41 3.87 -8.00
C LEU A 112 -11.13 4.83 -7.04
N ASN A 113 -11.89 4.33 -6.08
CA ASN A 113 -12.63 5.17 -5.12
C ASN A 113 -13.39 6.33 -5.80
N ARG A 114 -14.05 6.05 -6.92
CA ARG A 114 -14.79 7.02 -7.76
C ARG A 114 -13.92 8.07 -8.46
N ALA A 115 -12.60 7.90 -8.50
CA ALA A 115 -11.75 8.78 -9.30
C ALA A 115 -12.01 8.55 -10.79
N LEU A 116 -11.97 9.62 -11.55
CA LEU A 116 -12.18 9.65 -12.99
C LEU A 116 -10.90 10.06 -13.71
N ASP A 117 -10.93 10.02 -15.05
CA ASP A 117 -9.82 10.45 -15.89
C ASP A 117 -9.41 11.90 -15.56
N LYS A 118 -8.14 12.13 -15.35
CA LYS A 118 -7.49 13.41 -15.00
C LYS A 118 -7.81 13.97 -13.61
N ASP A 119 -8.56 13.27 -12.77
CA ASP A 119 -8.71 13.69 -11.38
C ASP A 119 -7.38 13.72 -10.67
N LYS A 120 -7.16 14.76 -9.85
CA LYS A 120 -6.06 14.81 -8.90
C LYS A 120 -6.43 14.01 -7.66
N VAL A 121 -5.58 13.05 -7.30
CA VAL A 121 -5.89 12.06 -6.27
C VAL A 121 -4.74 11.86 -5.31
N LYS A 122 -5.07 11.33 -4.14
CA LYS A 122 -4.15 10.78 -3.17
C LYS A 122 -4.21 9.27 -3.23
N VAL A 123 -3.08 8.63 -3.50
CA VAL A 123 -2.97 7.19 -3.74
C VAL A 123 -2.06 6.55 -2.70
N TYR A 124 -2.48 5.42 -2.17
CA TYR A 124 -1.61 4.50 -1.44
C TYR A 124 -1.01 3.51 -2.44
N VAL A 125 0.31 3.45 -2.50
CA VAL A 125 1.03 2.52 -3.39
C VAL A 125 1.48 1.30 -2.59
N TYR A 126 1.09 0.11 -3.05
CA TYR A 126 1.43 -1.14 -2.40
C TYR A 126 2.92 -1.46 -2.54
N ASN A 127 3.48 -2.11 -1.52
CA ASN A 127 4.85 -2.58 -1.58
C ASN A 127 5.07 -3.51 -2.78
N ARG A 128 5.94 -3.09 -3.70
CA ARG A 128 6.25 -3.81 -4.93
C ARG A 128 6.84 -5.19 -4.64
N ARG A 129 6.21 -6.24 -5.15
CA ARG A 129 6.84 -7.57 -5.23
C ARG A 129 7.83 -7.56 -6.39
N LYS A 130 9.03 -8.12 -6.17
CA LYS A 130 10.09 -8.19 -7.18
C LYS A 130 9.54 -8.74 -8.51
N GLY A 131 9.70 -7.97 -9.61
CA GLY A 131 9.27 -8.35 -10.95
C GLY A 131 7.78 -8.13 -11.29
N LYS A 132 6.99 -7.49 -10.41
CA LYS A 132 5.64 -7.06 -10.72
C LYS A 132 5.57 -5.54 -10.88
N ARG A 133 4.61 -5.05 -11.71
CA ARG A 133 4.35 -3.61 -11.82
C ARG A 133 3.87 -3.07 -10.47
N PRO A 134 4.10 -1.78 -10.17
CA PRO A 134 3.53 -1.14 -8.99
C PRO A 134 2.00 -1.10 -9.11
N GLU A 135 1.32 -1.38 -8.01
CA GLU A 135 -0.13 -1.30 -7.87
C GLU A 135 -0.49 -0.41 -6.69
N GLY A 136 -1.67 0.21 -6.72
CA GLY A 136 -2.12 1.07 -5.64
C GLY A 136 -3.65 1.16 -5.54
N GLU A 137 -4.10 1.99 -4.61
CA GLU A 137 -5.51 2.34 -4.42
C GLU A 137 -5.66 3.84 -4.18
N VAL A 138 -6.71 4.42 -4.73
CA VAL A 138 -7.07 5.82 -4.50
C VAL A 138 -7.72 5.92 -3.11
N ILE A 139 -7.12 6.72 -2.24
CA ILE A 139 -7.63 6.97 -0.90
C ILE A 139 -8.62 8.15 -0.91
N GLU A 140 -8.29 9.17 -1.73
CA GLU A 140 -9.06 10.41 -1.78
C GLU A 140 -8.96 11.04 -3.16
N VAL A 141 -10.06 11.61 -3.63
CA VAL A 141 -10.06 12.52 -4.79
C VAL A 141 -9.91 13.94 -4.26
N ILE A 142 -8.74 14.54 -4.50
CA ILE A 142 -8.39 15.87 -4.01
C ILE A 142 -9.09 16.95 -4.83
N GLU A 143 -9.07 16.78 -6.16
CA GLU A 143 -9.65 17.74 -7.09
C GLU A 143 -10.21 17.01 -8.31
N ARG A 144 -11.42 17.42 -8.76
CA ARG A 144 -12.05 16.92 -9.96
C ARG A 144 -11.58 17.71 -11.18
N ASP A 145 -11.16 16.99 -12.23
CA ASP A 145 -10.89 17.62 -13.54
C ASP A 145 -12.20 18.07 -14.20
N LYS A 146 -13.25 17.25 -14.08
CA LYS A 146 -14.57 17.54 -14.67
C LYS A 146 -15.68 17.30 -13.66
N THR A 147 -16.61 18.25 -13.60
CA THR A 147 -17.81 18.20 -12.77
C THR A 147 -19.09 18.09 -13.58
N GLU A 148 -19.00 18.29 -14.91
CA GLU A 148 -20.12 18.26 -15.82
C GLU A 148 -19.93 17.16 -16.88
N PHE A 149 -20.99 16.42 -17.15
CA PHE A 149 -20.98 15.30 -18.10
C PHE A 149 -22.21 15.37 -18.99
N VAL A 150 -21.99 15.05 -20.27
CA VAL A 150 -23.04 14.90 -21.25
C VAL A 150 -23.21 13.42 -21.59
N GLY A 151 -24.43 12.94 -21.60
CA GLY A 151 -24.75 11.54 -21.87
C GLY A 151 -26.21 11.30 -22.12
N VAL A 152 -26.54 10.03 -22.29
CA VAL A 152 -27.92 9.55 -22.44
C VAL A 152 -28.43 9.14 -21.06
N ILE A 153 -29.60 9.67 -20.68
CA ILE A 153 -30.23 9.31 -19.42
C ILE A 153 -31.06 8.03 -19.60
N ASP A 154 -30.89 7.09 -18.69
CA ASP A 154 -31.69 5.88 -18.56
C ASP A 154 -32.51 5.98 -17.27
N MET A 155 -33.83 6.20 -17.44
CA MET A 155 -34.76 6.44 -16.34
C MET A 155 -35.25 5.15 -15.72
N GLN A 156 -35.17 5.08 -14.41
CA GLN A 156 -35.73 3.99 -13.59
C GLN A 156 -36.78 4.55 -12.64
N PRO A 157 -37.67 3.75 -12.02
CA PRO A 157 -38.73 4.24 -11.16
C PRO A 157 -38.29 5.16 -9.99
N ASN A 158 -37.08 4.92 -9.45
CA ASN A 158 -36.57 5.62 -8.27
C ASN A 158 -35.20 6.28 -8.44
N PHE A 159 -34.57 6.17 -9.62
CA PHE A 159 -33.25 6.73 -9.93
C PHE A 159 -33.09 6.80 -11.45
N ALA A 160 -32.01 7.39 -11.88
CA ALA A 160 -31.54 7.31 -13.27
C ALA A 160 -30.06 7.02 -13.35
N PHE A 161 -29.63 6.52 -14.49
CA PHE A 161 -28.22 6.48 -14.87
C PHE A 161 -27.98 7.40 -16.06
N VAL A 162 -26.80 8.04 -16.08
CA VAL A 162 -26.33 8.75 -17.27
C VAL A 162 -25.12 8.00 -17.83
N SER A 163 -25.30 7.45 -19.03
CA SER A 163 -24.25 6.83 -19.80
C SER A 163 -23.59 7.84 -20.72
N THR A 164 -22.30 8.06 -20.54
CA THR A 164 -21.54 9.02 -21.32
C THR A 164 -20.91 8.37 -22.56
N ALA A 165 -20.76 9.13 -23.66
CA ALA A 165 -20.03 8.67 -24.84
C ALA A 165 -18.50 8.65 -24.65
N ASN A 166 -17.98 9.05 -23.49
CA ASN A 166 -16.57 9.08 -23.20
C ASN A 166 -16.02 7.65 -22.97
N PRO A 167 -15.14 7.12 -23.84
CA PRO A 167 -14.61 5.77 -23.71
C PRO A 167 -13.74 5.56 -22.46
N LYS A 168 -13.25 6.65 -21.86
CA LYS A 168 -12.48 6.62 -20.61
C LYS A 168 -13.36 6.57 -19.35
N MET A 169 -14.69 6.71 -19.50
CA MET A 169 -15.61 6.57 -18.37
C MET A 169 -15.85 5.10 -18.08
N TYR A 170 -15.48 4.65 -16.88
CA TYR A 170 -15.56 3.23 -16.51
C TYR A 170 -16.89 2.83 -15.87
N THR A 171 -17.73 3.80 -15.50
CA THR A 171 -19.02 3.59 -14.86
C THR A 171 -20.03 4.61 -15.33
N ASP A 172 -21.31 4.29 -15.29
CA ASP A 172 -22.38 5.25 -15.48
C ASP A 172 -22.57 6.11 -14.23
N ILE A 173 -23.13 7.31 -14.42
CA ILE A 173 -23.37 8.25 -13.34
C ILE A 173 -24.75 7.96 -12.76
N PHE A 174 -24.79 7.59 -11.47
CA PHE A 174 -26.03 7.39 -10.75
C PHE A 174 -26.64 8.73 -10.30
N ILE A 175 -27.95 8.92 -10.60
CA ILE A 175 -28.72 10.09 -10.19
C ILE A 175 -29.90 9.63 -9.34
N PRO A 176 -29.98 9.99 -8.07
CA PRO A 176 -31.13 9.68 -7.24
C PRO A 176 -32.34 10.49 -7.71
N LYS A 177 -33.57 9.98 -7.45
CA LYS A 177 -34.82 10.54 -7.95
C LYS A 177 -35.03 12.04 -7.64
N ASP A 178 -34.62 12.46 -6.47
CA ASP A 178 -34.72 13.86 -6.01
C ASP A 178 -33.74 14.82 -6.71
N LYS A 179 -32.82 14.29 -7.54
CA LYS A 179 -31.80 15.04 -8.29
C LYS A 179 -31.96 14.97 -9.81
N ILE A 180 -32.98 14.27 -10.31
CA ILE A 180 -33.21 14.14 -11.76
C ILE A 180 -33.63 15.46 -12.40
N GLY A 181 -34.30 16.36 -11.63
CA GLY A 181 -34.78 17.63 -12.15
C GLY A 181 -35.94 17.45 -13.15
N GLU A 182 -35.92 18.23 -14.23
CA GLU A 182 -36.93 18.22 -15.31
C GLU A 182 -36.50 17.32 -16.50
N ALA A 183 -35.58 16.38 -16.30
CA ALA A 183 -35.17 15.46 -17.34
C ALA A 183 -36.30 14.45 -17.64
N GLU A 184 -36.68 14.33 -18.92
CA GLU A 184 -37.65 13.38 -19.47
C GLU A 184 -36.95 12.25 -20.24
#